data_48d3cb9122a35e0b4166d35a340275bf
#
_entry.id   48d3cb9122a35e0b4166d35a340275bf
#
_cell.length_a   1.000
_cell.length_b   1.000
_cell.length_c   1.000
_cell.angle_alpha   90.00
_cell.angle_beta   90.00
_cell.angle_gamma   90.00
#
_symmetry.space_group_name_H-M   'P 1'
#
loop_
_entity.id
_entity.type
_entity.pdbx_description
1 polymer ?
#
loop_
_entity_poly.entity_id
_entity_poly.type
_entity_poly.pdbx_seq_one_letter_code
_entity_poly.pdbx_strand_id
1 'polypeptide(L)'
;MFAYVMLALAFGLFSVQAEAAPRPNWSVGYHRLTFADPVDQQPMQAFAFYPSTARDHPGKLDGFPVDASEDATFAIGRFPLLVLSHGNTGTPLALHDLITSMVRKGFVVVAVVHPGDNYQDASRLGAVSNLYGRPMQVSEAITQVLQDRMLSPYINPEEVGVIGYSAGGETALILSGARPELQRLRQYCAEWPGDADACHAQGEIVVDRGDLAPHADPRVHALLLMAPLSLMFGRHTLAEVTVPTLIYAGDHDQLVAVDKNAGALARKLTNHPDFRLLPGAGHFVFMSPCTDEQRAKSPALCTDAAGVDREGIHHDLINEAGRFFADALGSPSHSGLQTTANQ
;
A
#
# COMPACT_ATOMS: atom_id res chain seq x y z
N MET A 1 78.62 -17.87 0.09
CA MET A 1 77.38 -17.68 0.82
C MET A 1 76.66 -16.52 0.18
N PHE A 2 75.70 -16.77 -0.74
CA PHE A 2 74.87 -15.75 -1.41
C PHE A 2 73.50 -15.77 -0.78
N ALA A 3 73.09 -14.64 -0.18
CA ALA A 3 71.76 -14.45 0.37
C ALA A 3 70.83 -13.89 -0.71
N TYR A 4 69.80 -14.65 -1.07
CA TYR A 4 68.67 -14.17 -1.91
C TYR A 4 67.66 -13.43 -1.05
N VAL A 5 67.46 -12.14 -1.34
CA VAL A 5 66.37 -11.33 -0.78
C VAL A 5 65.13 -11.47 -1.71
N MET A 6 64.09 -12.11 -1.23
CA MET A 6 62.80 -12.18 -1.93
C MET A 6 62.00 -10.92 -1.61
N LEU A 7 61.73 -10.11 -2.61
CA LEU A 7 60.88 -8.93 -2.54
C LEU A 7 59.43 -9.36 -2.84
N ALA A 8 58.55 -9.38 -1.82
CA ALA A 8 57.13 -9.66 -1.99
C ALA A 8 56.42 -8.38 -2.40
N LEU A 9 55.93 -8.31 -3.63
CA LEU A 9 55.05 -7.27 -4.14
C LEU A 9 53.61 -7.57 -3.67
N ALA A 10 53.09 -6.78 -2.71
CA ALA A 10 51.68 -6.80 -2.32
C ALA A 10 50.86 -5.99 -3.33
N PHE A 11 50.09 -6.68 -4.17
CA PHE A 11 49.04 -6.05 -4.99
C PHE A 11 47.81 -5.74 -4.10
N GLY A 12 47.67 -4.49 -3.73
CA GLY A 12 46.44 -4.01 -3.11
C GLY A 12 45.30 -3.97 -4.14
N LEU A 13 44.33 -4.86 -3.98
CA LEU A 13 43.06 -4.80 -4.71
C LEU A 13 42.24 -3.61 -4.16
N PHE A 14 42.31 -2.48 -4.83
CA PHE A 14 41.33 -1.39 -4.64
C PHE A 14 40.01 -1.82 -5.26
N SER A 15 39.06 -2.27 -4.43
CA SER A 15 37.65 -2.38 -4.83
C SER A 15 37.07 -0.97 -5.01
N VAL A 16 36.96 -0.53 -6.26
CA VAL A 16 36.17 0.64 -6.62
C VAL A 16 34.73 0.28 -6.36
N GLN A 17 34.16 0.77 -5.23
CA GLN A 17 32.72 0.76 -5.05
C GLN A 17 32.15 1.71 -6.10
N ALA A 18 31.46 1.15 -7.09
CA ALA A 18 30.68 1.94 -8.03
C ALA A 18 29.57 2.65 -7.22
N GLU A 19 29.70 3.97 -7.08
CA GLU A 19 28.66 4.81 -6.51
C GLU A 19 27.43 4.68 -7.42
N ALA A 20 26.32 4.19 -6.86
CA ALA A 20 25.08 4.00 -7.62
C ALA A 20 24.65 5.36 -8.17
N ALA A 21 24.42 5.44 -9.48
CA ALA A 21 23.95 6.66 -10.12
C ALA A 21 22.67 7.17 -9.40
N PRO A 22 22.53 8.48 -9.20
CA PRO A 22 21.33 9.04 -8.56
C PRO A 22 20.08 8.57 -9.32
N ARG A 23 19.11 8.02 -8.59
CA ARG A 23 17.86 7.52 -9.20
C ARG A 23 17.13 8.70 -9.85
N PRO A 24 16.62 8.56 -11.08
CA PRO A 24 15.82 9.60 -11.71
C PRO A 24 14.61 9.93 -10.83
N ASN A 25 14.33 11.20 -10.63
CA ASN A 25 13.07 11.63 -10.03
C ASN A 25 12.05 11.78 -11.16
N TRP A 26 11.19 10.77 -11.33
CA TRP A 26 10.21 10.72 -12.40
C TRP A 26 9.08 11.74 -12.19
N SER A 27 8.53 12.27 -13.26
CA SER A 27 7.21 12.91 -13.26
C SER A 27 6.12 11.86 -13.14
N VAL A 28 4.90 12.28 -12.80
CA VAL A 28 3.77 11.37 -12.56
C VAL A 28 2.77 11.44 -13.71
N GLY A 29 2.57 10.31 -14.38
CA GLY A 29 1.43 10.09 -15.25
C GLY A 29 0.34 9.33 -14.52
N TYR A 30 -0.94 9.48 -14.93
CA TYR A 30 -2.00 8.62 -14.45
C TYR A 30 -2.98 8.27 -15.56
N HIS A 31 -3.66 7.13 -15.38
CA HIS A 31 -4.71 6.64 -16.25
C HIS A 31 -5.89 6.14 -15.40
N ARG A 32 -7.13 6.43 -15.83
CA ARG A 32 -8.34 5.93 -15.16
C ARG A 32 -8.66 4.54 -15.71
N LEU A 33 -8.89 3.60 -14.80
CA LEU A 33 -9.24 2.22 -15.11
C LEU A 33 -10.68 1.94 -14.70
N THR A 34 -11.36 1.13 -15.49
CA THR A 34 -12.67 0.57 -15.15
C THR A 34 -12.71 -0.88 -15.58
N PHE A 35 -13.02 -1.77 -14.65
CA PHE A 35 -13.16 -3.20 -14.90
C PHE A 35 -14.31 -3.78 -14.07
N ALA A 36 -14.66 -5.05 -14.26
CA ALA A 36 -15.76 -5.66 -13.53
C ALA A 36 -15.35 -5.98 -12.09
N ASP A 37 -16.19 -5.61 -11.11
CA ASP A 37 -16.05 -6.07 -9.73
C ASP A 37 -16.25 -7.58 -9.67
N PRO A 38 -15.28 -8.37 -9.17
CA PRO A 38 -15.42 -9.82 -9.07
C PRO A 38 -16.56 -10.26 -8.15
N VAL A 39 -17.09 -9.37 -7.29
CA VAL A 39 -18.17 -9.68 -6.36
C VAL A 39 -19.54 -9.71 -7.05
N ASP A 40 -19.84 -8.74 -7.89
CA ASP A 40 -21.19 -8.58 -8.49
C ASP A 40 -21.19 -8.20 -9.98
N GLN A 41 -20.02 -8.14 -10.61
CA GLN A 41 -19.81 -7.80 -12.02
C GLN A 41 -20.19 -6.35 -12.38
N GLN A 42 -20.44 -5.48 -11.39
CA GLN A 42 -20.66 -4.05 -11.64
C GLN A 42 -19.32 -3.36 -11.93
N PRO A 43 -19.36 -2.18 -12.57
CA PRO A 43 -18.12 -1.43 -12.82
C PRO A 43 -17.37 -1.06 -11.53
N MET A 44 -16.09 -1.39 -11.47
CA MET A 44 -15.15 -1.00 -10.43
C MET A 44 -14.11 -0.05 -10.99
N GLN A 45 -13.84 1.04 -10.29
CA GLN A 45 -12.87 2.05 -10.70
C GLN A 45 -11.53 1.86 -9.99
N ALA A 46 -10.46 2.21 -10.69
CA ALA A 46 -9.13 2.36 -10.14
C ALA A 46 -8.36 3.47 -10.89
N PHE A 47 -7.28 3.93 -10.28
CA PHE A 47 -6.32 4.85 -10.91
C PHE A 47 -4.97 4.15 -11.02
N ALA A 48 -4.40 4.09 -12.20
CA ALA A 48 -3.02 3.67 -12.38
C ALA A 48 -2.13 4.91 -12.48
N PHE A 49 -1.22 5.08 -11.53
CA PHE A 49 -0.20 6.13 -11.54
C PHE A 49 1.13 5.50 -11.93
N TYR A 50 1.91 6.16 -12.78
CA TYR A 50 3.12 5.58 -13.35
C TYR A 50 4.22 6.62 -13.60
N PRO A 51 5.50 6.21 -13.60
CA PRO A 51 6.61 7.07 -13.97
C PRO A 51 6.45 7.60 -15.39
N SER A 52 6.61 8.90 -15.55
CA SER A 52 6.41 9.62 -16.81
C SER A 52 7.61 10.48 -17.16
N THR A 53 7.81 10.73 -18.45
CA THR A 53 8.76 11.71 -19.00
C THR A 53 8.11 13.06 -19.30
N ALA A 54 6.78 13.14 -19.21
CA ALA A 54 6.06 14.40 -19.36
C ALA A 54 6.34 15.33 -18.15
N ARG A 55 6.09 16.62 -18.30
CA ARG A 55 6.16 17.54 -17.15
C ARG A 55 4.96 17.31 -16.24
N ASP A 56 5.20 17.41 -14.93
CA ASP A 56 4.10 17.45 -13.96
C ASP A 56 3.21 18.66 -14.21
N HIS A 57 1.91 18.44 -14.12
CA HIS A 57 0.91 19.49 -14.14
C HIS A 57 0.16 19.47 -12.81
N PRO A 58 0.41 20.47 -11.93
CA PRO A 58 -0.40 20.62 -10.72
C PRO A 58 -1.88 20.71 -11.08
N GLY A 59 -2.70 19.85 -10.51
CA GLY A 59 -4.12 19.76 -10.83
C GLY A 59 -4.93 19.20 -9.68
N LYS A 60 -6.21 18.99 -9.95
CA LYS A 60 -7.12 18.29 -9.04
C LYS A 60 -7.64 17.03 -9.72
N LEU A 61 -7.53 15.89 -9.05
CA LEU A 61 -8.14 14.63 -9.44
C LEU A 61 -9.23 14.30 -8.41
N ASP A 62 -10.49 14.29 -8.85
CA ASP A 62 -11.67 14.07 -8.01
C ASP A 62 -11.68 14.94 -6.72
N GLY A 63 -11.21 16.21 -6.85
CA GLY A 63 -11.16 17.18 -5.76
C GLY A 63 -9.88 17.18 -4.92
N PHE A 64 -9.00 16.19 -5.08
CA PHE A 64 -7.71 16.11 -4.39
C PHE A 64 -6.60 16.81 -5.20
N PRO A 65 -5.66 17.52 -4.55
CA PRO A 65 -4.52 18.14 -5.23
C PRO A 65 -3.53 17.04 -5.63
N VAL A 66 -3.42 16.76 -6.92
CA VAL A 66 -2.54 15.72 -7.45
C VAL A 66 -1.66 16.29 -8.55
N ASP A 67 -0.35 16.28 -8.33
CA ASP A 67 0.64 16.69 -9.31
C ASP A 67 0.90 15.53 -10.27
N ALA A 68 0.02 15.35 -11.24
CA ALA A 68 0.09 14.28 -12.23
C ALA A 68 -0.59 14.71 -13.53
N SER A 69 -0.19 14.11 -14.65
CA SER A 69 -0.78 14.35 -15.96
C SER A 69 -1.55 13.14 -16.45
N GLU A 70 -2.79 13.33 -16.88
CA GLU A 70 -3.62 12.26 -17.43
C GLU A 70 -3.04 11.77 -18.77
N ASP A 71 -3.03 10.45 -18.94
CA ASP A 71 -2.54 9.76 -20.14
C ASP A 71 -1.14 10.21 -20.61
N ALA A 72 -0.28 10.59 -19.67
CA ALA A 72 1.06 11.06 -19.96
C ALA A 72 1.97 9.96 -20.53
N THR A 73 2.99 10.36 -21.28
CA THR A 73 3.96 9.42 -21.86
C THR A 73 4.72 8.67 -20.76
N PHE A 74 4.72 7.34 -20.83
CA PHE A 74 5.46 6.48 -19.88
C PHE A 74 6.96 6.74 -19.95
N ALA A 75 7.61 6.66 -18.80
CA ALA A 75 9.06 6.53 -18.72
C ALA A 75 9.51 5.16 -19.24
N ILE A 76 10.67 5.13 -19.88
CA ILE A 76 11.24 3.87 -20.39
C ILE A 76 11.75 3.03 -19.22
N GLY A 77 11.31 1.79 -19.11
CA GLY A 77 11.71 0.85 -18.08
C GLY A 77 10.60 -0.13 -17.71
N ARG A 78 10.92 -1.06 -16.81
CA ARG A 78 9.94 -1.90 -16.10
C ARG A 78 10.01 -1.56 -14.63
N PHE A 79 8.87 -1.39 -14.02
CA PHE A 79 8.72 -0.88 -12.67
C PHE A 79 7.96 -1.89 -11.82
N PRO A 80 8.33 -2.06 -10.54
CA PRO A 80 7.51 -2.82 -9.59
C PRO A 80 6.11 -2.21 -9.47
N LEU A 81 5.12 -3.07 -9.22
CA LEU A 81 3.72 -2.70 -9.04
C LEU A 81 3.38 -2.59 -7.54
N LEU A 82 2.80 -1.48 -7.12
CA LEU A 82 2.19 -1.33 -5.81
C LEU A 82 0.68 -1.19 -5.99
N VAL A 83 -0.12 -1.96 -5.23
CA VAL A 83 -1.57 -1.79 -5.23
C VAL A 83 -2.01 -1.23 -3.89
N LEU A 84 -2.76 -0.13 -3.93
CA LEU A 84 -3.22 0.58 -2.74
C LEU A 84 -4.69 0.28 -2.46
N SER A 85 -4.97 -0.17 -1.23
CA SER A 85 -6.28 -0.40 -0.65
C SER A 85 -6.53 0.59 0.48
N HIS A 86 -7.53 1.46 0.31
CA HIS A 86 -7.89 2.53 1.27
C HIS A 86 -8.70 2.02 2.46
N GLY A 87 -8.91 2.86 3.49
CA GLY A 87 -9.75 2.57 4.65
C GLY A 87 -11.25 2.55 4.34
N ASN A 88 -12.06 2.08 5.31
CA ASN A 88 -13.53 2.07 5.20
C ASN A 88 -14.07 3.45 4.81
N THR A 89 -15.07 3.48 3.95
CA THR A 89 -15.76 4.67 3.44
C THR A 89 -14.82 5.76 2.91
N GLY A 90 -13.59 5.38 2.56
CA GLY A 90 -12.55 6.29 2.11
C GLY A 90 -12.45 6.42 0.59
N THR A 91 -11.31 6.95 0.17
CA THR A 91 -10.88 7.03 -1.23
C THR A 91 -9.36 6.84 -1.28
N PRO A 92 -8.82 6.17 -2.31
CA PRO A 92 -7.37 6.04 -2.45
C PRO A 92 -6.68 7.41 -2.60
N LEU A 93 -7.38 8.42 -3.13
CA LEU A 93 -6.82 9.75 -3.32
C LEU A 93 -6.57 10.52 -2.01
N ALA A 94 -7.11 10.05 -0.90
CA ALA A 94 -6.73 10.56 0.42
C ALA A 94 -5.25 10.29 0.79
N LEU A 95 -4.56 9.43 0.01
CA LEU A 95 -3.15 9.07 0.16
C LEU A 95 -2.33 9.52 -1.06
N HIS A 96 -2.77 10.61 -1.74
CA HIS A 96 -2.21 11.04 -3.02
C HIS A 96 -0.72 11.41 -2.96
N ASP A 97 -0.22 11.94 -1.85
CA ASP A 97 1.20 12.28 -1.67
C ASP A 97 2.07 11.02 -1.60
N LEU A 98 1.64 9.98 -0.88
CA LEU A 98 2.30 8.68 -0.87
C LEU A 98 2.29 8.07 -2.28
N ILE A 99 1.13 8.05 -2.95
CA ILE A 99 0.99 7.53 -4.32
C ILE A 99 1.98 8.20 -5.26
N THR A 100 1.93 9.52 -5.37
CA THR A 100 2.77 10.28 -6.31
C THR A 100 4.26 10.16 -5.96
N SER A 101 4.59 10.12 -4.67
CA SER A 101 5.96 9.94 -4.21
C SER A 101 6.52 8.55 -4.51
N MET A 102 5.73 7.48 -4.41
CA MET A 102 6.16 6.15 -4.84
C MET A 102 6.39 6.11 -6.35
N VAL A 103 5.54 6.75 -7.14
CA VAL A 103 5.76 6.86 -8.59
C VAL A 103 7.06 7.59 -8.91
N ARG A 104 7.35 8.73 -8.25
CA ARG A 104 8.62 9.46 -8.41
C ARG A 104 9.84 8.62 -8.04
N LYS A 105 9.68 7.64 -7.16
CA LYS A 105 10.72 6.67 -6.76
C LYS A 105 10.83 5.48 -7.73
N GLY A 106 9.98 5.41 -8.77
CA GLY A 106 10.03 4.38 -9.82
C GLY A 106 9.15 3.17 -9.54
N PHE A 107 7.98 3.35 -8.97
CA PHE A 107 6.95 2.33 -8.85
C PHE A 107 5.75 2.70 -9.73
N VAL A 108 5.04 1.72 -10.27
CA VAL A 108 3.67 1.88 -10.74
C VAL A 108 2.75 1.68 -9.55
N VAL A 109 1.79 2.58 -9.32
CA VAL A 109 0.84 2.48 -8.21
C VAL A 109 -0.58 2.38 -8.75
N VAL A 110 -1.27 1.29 -8.45
CA VAL A 110 -2.70 1.12 -8.77
C VAL A 110 -3.53 1.32 -7.52
N ALA A 111 -4.37 2.33 -7.54
CA ALA A 111 -5.17 2.79 -6.43
C ALA A 111 -6.64 2.39 -6.65
N VAL A 112 -7.12 1.37 -5.92
CA VAL A 112 -8.44 0.78 -6.10
C VAL A 112 -9.51 1.59 -5.35
N VAL A 113 -10.65 1.85 -6.00
CA VAL A 113 -11.87 2.36 -5.35
C VAL A 113 -12.78 1.17 -5.08
N HIS A 114 -12.96 0.80 -3.81
CA HIS A 114 -13.72 -0.39 -3.43
C HIS A 114 -15.23 -0.17 -3.60
N PRO A 115 -15.93 -0.89 -4.49
CA PRO A 115 -17.40 -0.84 -4.57
C PRO A 115 -18.06 -1.26 -3.25
N GLY A 116 -19.05 -0.51 -2.81
CA GLY A 116 -19.76 -0.77 -1.57
C GLY A 116 -19.02 -0.37 -0.29
N ASP A 117 -17.77 0.12 -0.41
CA ASP A 117 -17.01 0.64 0.74
C ASP A 117 -16.07 1.77 0.32
N ASN A 118 -16.65 2.86 -0.11
CA ASN A 118 -15.95 4.09 -0.45
C ASN A 118 -16.78 5.32 -0.02
N TYR A 119 -16.24 6.53 -0.19
CA TYR A 119 -16.88 7.77 0.28
C TYR A 119 -18.23 8.12 -0.36
N GLN A 120 -18.60 7.45 -1.47
CA GLN A 120 -19.87 7.63 -2.15
C GLN A 120 -20.85 6.48 -1.87
N ASP A 121 -20.33 5.29 -1.53
CA ASP A 121 -21.13 4.08 -1.35
C ASP A 121 -20.55 3.24 -0.21
N ALA A 122 -21.31 3.08 0.86
CA ALA A 122 -20.97 2.26 2.03
C ALA A 122 -21.92 1.05 2.17
N SER A 123 -22.57 0.63 1.10
CA SER A 123 -23.64 -0.38 1.10
C SER A 123 -23.18 -1.79 1.54
N ARG A 124 -21.89 -2.09 1.44
CA ARG A 124 -21.31 -3.38 1.86
C ARG A 124 -20.55 -3.31 3.19
N LEU A 125 -20.51 -2.14 3.84
CA LEU A 125 -19.81 -1.99 5.12
C LEU A 125 -20.37 -2.94 6.17
N GLY A 126 -19.49 -3.71 6.84
CA GLY A 126 -19.88 -4.71 7.83
C GLY A 126 -20.45 -6.01 7.25
N ALA A 127 -20.31 -6.26 5.96
CA ALA A 127 -20.77 -7.47 5.28
C ALA A 127 -19.61 -8.37 4.79
N VAL A 128 -19.90 -9.65 4.57
CA VAL A 128 -18.97 -10.63 3.99
C VAL A 128 -18.56 -10.21 2.58
N SER A 129 -19.48 -9.62 1.79
CA SER A 129 -19.17 -9.07 0.47
C SER A 129 -18.14 -7.94 0.50
N ASN A 130 -17.98 -7.24 1.63
CA ASN A 130 -16.89 -6.29 1.84
C ASN A 130 -15.62 -7.01 2.28
N LEU A 131 -15.70 -7.76 3.37
CA LEU A 131 -14.56 -8.43 4.01
C LEU A 131 -13.76 -9.31 3.03
N TYR A 132 -14.47 -10.14 2.25
CA TYR A 132 -13.85 -11.05 1.27
C TYR A 132 -13.81 -10.49 -0.15
N GLY A 133 -14.69 -9.52 -0.46
CA GLY A 133 -14.70 -8.87 -1.77
C GLY A 133 -13.49 -7.96 -2.00
N ARG A 134 -13.08 -7.18 -1.01
CA ARG A 134 -11.94 -6.26 -1.16
C ARG A 134 -10.62 -6.96 -1.56
N PRO A 135 -10.21 -8.09 -0.96
CA PRO A 135 -9.04 -8.83 -1.45
C PRO A 135 -9.20 -9.32 -2.90
N MET A 136 -10.40 -9.79 -3.28
CA MET A 136 -10.68 -10.19 -4.67
C MET A 136 -10.58 -9.01 -5.64
N GLN A 137 -11.07 -7.83 -5.24
CA GLN A 137 -10.99 -6.59 -6.03
C GLN A 137 -9.54 -6.15 -6.24
N VAL A 138 -8.68 -6.26 -5.22
CA VAL A 138 -7.23 -5.98 -5.36
C VAL A 138 -6.56 -6.99 -6.28
N SER A 139 -6.85 -8.28 -6.14
CA SER A 139 -6.34 -9.34 -7.01
C SER A 139 -6.78 -9.15 -8.47
N GLU A 140 -8.04 -8.75 -8.69
CA GLU A 140 -8.54 -8.41 -10.03
C GLU A 140 -7.82 -7.18 -10.61
N ALA A 141 -7.59 -6.14 -9.81
CA ALA A 141 -6.83 -4.97 -10.25
C ALA A 141 -5.40 -5.35 -10.69
N ILE A 142 -4.71 -6.23 -9.95
CA ILE A 142 -3.41 -6.78 -10.36
C ILE A 142 -3.54 -7.49 -11.72
N THR A 143 -4.55 -8.34 -11.89
CA THR A 143 -4.78 -9.09 -13.13
C THR A 143 -5.02 -8.15 -14.30
N GLN A 144 -5.90 -7.17 -14.13
CA GLN A 144 -6.27 -6.23 -15.20
C GLN A 144 -5.08 -5.39 -15.67
N VAL A 145 -4.28 -4.84 -14.75
CA VAL A 145 -3.13 -4.02 -15.14
C VAL A 145 -1.98 -4.82 -15.74
N LEU A 146 -1.80 -6.08 -15.36
CA LEU A 146 -0.82 -6.98 -15.96
C LEU A 146 -1.25 -7.48 -17.35
N GLN A 147 -2.54 -7.37 -17.70
CA GLN A 147 -3.09 -7.69 -19.03
C GLN A 147 -3.37 -6.45 -19.88
N ASP A 148 -3.36 -5.27 -19.29
CA ASP A 148 -3.61 -4.02 -19.99
C ASP A 148 -2.50 -3.74 -21.02
N ARG A 149 -2.89 -3.39 -22.26
CA ARG A 149 -1.94 -3.19 -23.36
C ARG A 149 -1.05 -1.96 -23.19
N MET A 150 -1.53 -0.95 -22.45
CA MET A 150 -0.78 0.28 -22.22
C MET A 150 0.15 0.14 -21.01
N LEU A 151 -0.28 -0.55 -19.93
CA LEU A 151 0.41 -0.62 -18.64
C LEU A 151 1.38 -1.80 -18.57
N SER A 152 0.97 -2.99 -19.02
CA SER A 152 1.74 -4.22 -18.83
C SER A 152 3.16 -4.21 -19.39
N PRO A 153 3.49 -3.49 -20.50
CA PRO A 153 4.87 -3.41 -20.96
C PRO A 153 5.84 -2.75 -19.98
N TYR A 154 5.31 -1.92 -19.09
CA TYR A 154 6.08 -1.13 -18.12
C TYR A 154 6.06 -1.68 -16.69
N ILE A 155 5.35 -2.80 -16.44
CA ILE A 155 5.23 -3.42 -15.12
C ILE A 155 6.06 -4.70 -15.08
N ASN A 156 6.78 -4.92 -13.97
CA ASN A 156 7.38 -6.21 -13.67
C ASN A 156 6.33 -7.09 -12.94
N PRO A 157 5.83 -8.18 -13.56
CA PRO A 157 4.74 -8.96 -12.99
C PRO A 157 5.15 -9.77 -11.74
N GLU A 158 6.45 -9.99 -11.52
CA GLU A 158 7.00 -10.72 -10.38
C GLU A 158 7.29 -9.81 -9.16
N GLU A 159 7.11 -8.49 -9.30
CA GLU A 159 7.45 -7.49 -8.30
C GLU A 159 6.19 -6.74 -7.86
N VAL A 160 5.31 -7.40 -7.09
CA VAL A 160 4.03 -6.83 -6.65
C VAL A 160 4.03 -6.64 -5.13
N GLY A 161 3.75 -5.41 -4.68
CA GLY A 161 3.53 -5.06 -3.27
C GLY A 161 2.13 -4.50 -3.03
N VAL A 162 1.67 -4.53 -1.79
CA VAL A 162 0.39 -3.98 -1.39
C VAL A 162 0.57 -2.93 -0.29
N ILE A 163 -0.09 -1.80 -0.46
CA ILE A 163 -0.21 -0.74 0.53
C ILE A 163 -1.63 -0.79 1.09
N GLY A 164 -1.78 -1.02 2.39
CA GLY A 164 -3.08 -1.07 3.06
C GLY A 164 -3.20 -0.05 4.17
N TYR A 165 -4.24 0.79 4.14
CA TYR A 165 -4.56 1.73 5.20
C TYR A 165 -5.85 1.33 5.90
N SER A 166 -5.84 1.25 7.24
CA SER A 166 -7.02 0.92 8.07
C SER A 166 -7.64 -0.43 7.64
N ALA A 167 -8.88 -0.48 7.17
CA ALA A 167 -9.49 -1.67 6.57
C ALA A 167 -8.73 -2.18 5.32
N GLY A 168 -8.01 -1.31 4.61
CA GLY A 168 -7.08 -1.72 3.56
C GLY A 168 -5.94 -2.57 4.06
N GLY A 169 -5.52 -2.39 5.32
CA GLY A 169 -4.55 -3.25 5.99
C GLY A 169 -5.09 -4.67 6.23
N GLU A 170 -6.36 -4.80 6.63
CA GLU A 170 -7.06 -6.08 6.72
C GLU A 170 -7.15 -6.76 5.35
N THR A 171 -7.52 -6.00 4.32
CA THR A 171 -7.54 -6.45 2.93
C THR A 171 -6.19 -7.01 2.50
N ALA A 172 -5.10 -6.30 2.78
CA ALA A 172 -3.73 -6.71 2.44
C ALA A 172 -3.30 -7.98 3.17
N LEU A 173 -3.68 -8.13 4.45
CA LEU A 173 -3.41 -9.33 5.23
C LEU A 173 -4.13 -10.56 4.63
N ILE A 174 -5.43 -10.44 4.30
CA ILE A 174 -6.20 -11.53 3.69
C ILE A 174 -5.61 -11.91 2.33
N LEU A 175 -5.27 -10.92 1.52
CA LEU A 175 -4.64 -11.12 0.22
C LEU A 175 -3.30 -11.86 0.31
N SER A 176 -2.59 -11.72 1.44
CA SER A 176 -1.32 -12.42 1.71
C SER A 176 -1.48 -13.75 2.45
N GLY A 177 -2.72 -14.26 2.59
CA GLY A 177 -3.00 -15.57 3.17
C GLY A 177 -3.59 -15.56 4.58
N ALA A 178 -3.79 -14.38 5.21
CA ALA A 178 -4.47 -14.34 6.50
C ALA A 178 -5.94 -14.79 6.39
N ARG A 179 -6.42 -15.47 7.43
CA ARG A 179 -7.81 -15.98 7.49
C ARG A 179 -8.55 -15.34 8.66
N PRO A 180 -9.50 -14.41 8.42
CA PRO A 180 -10.22 -13.77 9.51
C PRO A 180 -11.14 -14.75 10.25
N GLU A 181 -11.14 -14.67 11.58
CA GLU A 181 -12.05 -15.40 12.46
C GLU A 181 -13.14 -14.46 12.98
N LEU A 182 -14.33 -14.52 12.40
CA LEU A 182 -15.44 -13.62 12.78
C LEU A 182 -15.81 -13.73 14.26
N GLN A 183 -15.62 -14.90 14.87
CA GLN A 183 -15.87 -15.11 16.30
C GLN A 183 -14.94 -14.24 17.18
N ARG A 184 -13.72 -13.94 16.74
CA ARG A 184 -12.80 -13.07 17.50
C ARG A 184 -13.33 -11.65 17.61
N LEU A 185 -13.93 -11.12 16.56
CA LEU A 185 -14.57 -9.81 16.59
C LEU A 185 -15.74 -9.79 17.58
N ARG A 186 -16.61 -10.81 17.55
CA ARG A 186 -17.70 -10.92 18.53
C ARG A 186 -17.21 -11.02 19.96
N GLN A 187 -16.17 -11.81 20.22
CA GLN A 187 -15.55 -11.91 21.55
C GLN A 187 -14.96 -10.57 22.00
N TYR A 188 -14.24 -9.89 21.11
CA TYR A 188 -13.70 -8.57 21.38
C TYR A 188 -14.81 -7.59 21.78
N CYS A 189 -15.91 -7.55 21.03
CA CYS A 189 -17.02 -6.64 21.29
C CYS A 189 -17.81 -7.00 22.56
N ALA A 190 -17.83 -8.26 22.96
CA ALA A 190 -18.40 -8.67 24.25
C ALA A 190 -17.53 -8.18 25.42
N GLU A 191 -16.20 -8.13 25.25
CA GLU A 191 -15.27 -7.65 26.27
C GLU A 191 -15.14 -6.12 26.29
N TRP A 192 -15.26 -5.48 25.14
CA TRP A 192 -15.05 -4.04 24.92
C TRP A 192 -16.24 -3.37 24.19
N PRO A 193 -17.47 -3.42 24.78
CA PRO A 193 -18.68 -2.91 24.10
C PRO A 193 -18.68 -1.39 23.88
N GLY A 194 -17.75 -0.66 24.51
CA GLY A 194 -17.58 0.78 24.32
C GLY A 194 -16.77 1.17 23.08
N ASP A 195 -16.12 0.22 22.38
CA ASP A 195 -15.43 0.45 21.11
C ASP A 195 -16.47 0.48 19.99
N ALA A 196 -17.11 1.64 19.78
CA ALA A 196 -18.21 1.78 18.85
C ALA A 196 -17.78 1.59 17.37
N ASP A 197 -16.53 1.93 17.05
CA ASP A 197 -16.01 1.81 15.68
C ASP A 197 -15.76 0.37 15.29
N ALA A 198 -15.12 -0.42 16.17
CA ALA A 198 -14.89 -1.85 15.94
C ALA A 198 -16.14 -2.69 16.16
N CYS A 199 -17.05 -2.25 17.06
CA CYS A 199 -18.16 -3.07 17.55
C CYS A 199 -19.52 -2.63 16.99
N HIS A 200 -19.54 -2.03 15.82
CA HIS A 200 -20.79 -1.82 15.09
C HIS A 200 -21.55 -3.15 14.96
N ALA A 201 -22.87 -3.12 15.20
CA ALA A 201 -23.70 -4.33 15.25
C ALA A 201 -23.15 -5.44 16.19
N GLN A 202 -22.51 -5.07 17.31
CA GLN A 202 -21.94 -5.99 18.32
C GLN A 202 -20.86 -6.93 17.74
N GLY A 203 -20.16 -6.50 16.67
CA GLY A 203 -19.15 -7.29 15.99
C GLY A 203 -19.74 -8.35 15.06
N GLU A 204 -21.00 -8.27 14.73
CA GLU A 204 -21.63 -9.15 13.75
C GLU A 204 -21.28 -8.68 12.32
N ILE A 205 -20.78 -9.61 11.53
CA ILE A 205 -20.59 -9.43 10.09
C ILE A 205 -21.76 -10.07 9.36
N VAL A 206 -22.45 -9.30 8.53
CA VAL A 206 -23.62 -9.77 7.78
C VAL A 206 -23.16 -10.74 6.68
N VAL A 207 -23.69 -11.96 6.68
CA VAL A 207 -23.43 -12.95 5.63
C VAL A 207 -24.40 -12.73 4.47
N ASP A 208 -24.12 -11.72 3.68
CA ASP A 208 -24.89 -11.36 2.47
C ASP A 208 -24.47 -12.19 1.24
N ARG A 209 -23.26 -12.73 1.26
CA ARG A 209 -22.64 -13.56 0.20
C ARG A 209 -21.94 -14.76 0.82
N GLY A 210 -22.71 -15.81 1.11
CA GLY A 210 -22.20 -17.04 1.71
C GLY A 210 -21.33 -17.91 0.77
N ASP A 211 -21.22 -17.54 -0.49
CA ASP A 211 -20.35 -18.15 -1.50
C ASP A 211 -18.91 -17.57 -1.50
N LEU A 212 -18.68 -16.43 -0.83
CA LEU A 212 -17.37 -15.82 -0.75
C LEU A 212 -16.53 -16.41 0.40
N ALA A 213 -15.22 -16.46 0.18
CA ALA A 213 -14.23 -16.92 1.14
C ALA A 213 -12.96 -16.03 1.09
N PRO A 214 -12.10 -16.08 2.11
CA PRO A 214 -10.81 -15.39 2.07
C PRO A 214 -10.03 -15.74 0.80
N HIS A 215 -9.54 -14.71 0.09
CA HIS A 215 -8.83 -14.85 -1.17
C HIS A 215 -7.38 -14.41 -1.01
N ALA A 216 -6.43 -15.33 -1.15
CA ALA A 216 -5.01 -15.04 -1.19
C ALA A 216 -4.53 -14.93 -2.64
N ASP A 217 -3.58 -14.01 -2.88
CA ASP A 217 -2.94 -13.84 -4.19
C ASP A 217 -1.42 -14.08 -4.07
N PRO A 218 -0.90 -15.17 -4.65
CA PRO A 218 0.51 -15.53 -4.53
C PRO A 218 1.47 -14.55 -5.23
N ARG A 219 0.96 -13.60 -6.01
CA ARG A 219 1.77 -12.56 -6.66
C ARG A 219 2.21 -11.47 -5.68
N VAL A 220 1.60 -11.38 -4.49
CA VAL A 220 1.94 -10.37 -3.49
C VAL A 220 3.20 -10.77 -2.73
N HIS A 221 4.24 -9.92 -2.78
CA HIS A 221 5.55 -10.20 -2.23
C HIS A 221 6.00 -9.24 -1.10
N ALA A 222 5.28 -8.15 -0.85
CA ALA A 222 5.57 -7.22 0.24
C ALA A 222 4.33 -6.43 0.69
N LEU A 223 4.25 -6.07 1.98
CA LEU A 223 3.16 -5.30 2.56
C LEU A 223 3.65 -4.05 3.28
N LEU A 224 3.03 -2.90 2.99
CA LEU A 224 3.04 -1.72 3.84
C LEU A 224 1.65 -1.57 4.47
N LEU A 225 1.57 -1.63 5.80
CA LEU A 225 0.33 -1.55 6.56
C LEU A 225 0.33 -0.30 7.43
N MET A 226 -0.63 0.61 7.23
CA MET A 226 -0.78 1.84 8.00
C MET A 226 -2.06 1.77 8.84
N ALA A 227 -1.94 1.83 10.15
CA ALA A 227 -3.04 1.67 11.10
C ALA A 227 -3.98 0.48 10.76
N PRO A 228 -3.44 -0.74 10.51
CA PRO A 228 -4.22 -1.85 9.97
C PRO A 228 -5.29 -2.34 10.94
N LEU A 229 -6.51 -2.56 10.45
CA LEU A 229 -7.53 -3.33 11.16
C LEU A 229 -7.07 -4.78 11.23
N SER A 230 -7.07 -5.41 12.42
CA SER A 230 -6.55 -6.76 12.58
C SER A 230 -7.15 -7.57 13.74
N LEU A 231 -8.27 -7.11 14.31
CA LEU A 231 -8.94 -7.78 15.44
C LEU A 231 -9.30 -9.23 15.17
N MET A 232 -9.67 -9.54 13.92
CA MET A 232 -10.14 -10.88 13.52
C MET A 232 -9.00 -11.89 13.34
N PHE A 233 -7.71 -11.51 13.52
CA PHE A 233 -6.61 -12.42 13.28
C PHE A 233 -5.96 -12.92 14.56
N GLY A 234 -5.82 -14.26 14.64
CA GLY A 234 -5.03 -14.99 15.61
C GLY A 234 -3.65 -15.37 15.06
N ARG A 235 -2.75 -15.85 15.91
CA ARG A 235 -1.40 -16.26 15.47
C ARG A 235 -1.46 -17.37 14.40
N HIS A 236 -2.37 -18.32 14.53
CA HIS A 236 -2.50 -19.44 13.57
C HIS A 236 -3.16 -18.99 12.26
N THR A 237 -4.04 -17.99 12.28
CA THR A 237 -4.69 -17.48 11.07
C THR A 237 -3.82 -16.49 10.28
N LEU A 238 -2.67 -16.12 10.85
CA LEU A 238 -1.64 -15.30 10.20
C LEU A 238 -0.44 -16.13 9.73
N ALA A 239 -0.45 -17.47 9.93
CA ALA A 239 0.71 -18.32 9.66
C ALA A 239 1.18 -18.28 8.20
N GLU A 240 0.26 -18.07 7.26
CA GLU A 240 0.54 -18.00 5.82
C GLU A 240 1.07 -16.62 5.38
N VAL A 241 1.00 -15.59 6.24
CA VAL A 241 1.54 -14.26 5.95
C VAL A 241 3.06 -14.27 6.20
N THR A 242 3.82 -14.61 5.18
CA THR A 242 5.28 -14.79 5.27
C THR A 242 6.09 -13.71 4.56
N VAL A 243 5.45 -12.87 3.75
CA VAL A 243 6.10 -11.81 2.97
C VAL A 243 6.64 -10.70 3.88
N PRO A 244 7.73 -10.02 3.51
CA PRO A 244 8.20 -8.81 4.20
C PRO A 244 7.07 -7.84 4.48
N THR A 245 7.00 -7.33 5.70
CA THR A 245 5.90 -6.48 6.16
C THR A 245 6.44 -5.30 6.96
N LEU A 246 6.06 -4.09 6.56
CA LEU A 246 6.31 -2.84 7.28
C LEU A 246 4.99 -2.32 7.85
N ILE A 247 4.93 -2.06 9.15
CA ILE A 247 3.72 -1.63 9.86
C ILE A 247 3.95 -0.27 10.50
N TYR A 248 3.03 0.66 10.24
CA TYR A 248 2.95 1.96 10.91
C TYR A 248 1.67 2.07 11.72
N ALA A 249 1.73 2.67 12.91
CA ALA A 249 0.56 3.01 13.72
C ALA A 249 0.82 4.24 14.59
N GLY A 250 -0.22 5.01 14.87
CA GLY A 250 -0.19 6.08 15.87
C GLY A 250 -0.54 5.55 17.24
N ASP A 251 0.16 5.99 18.31
CA ASP A 251 -0.13 5.54 19.67
C ASP A 251 -1.39 6.21 20.27
N HIS A 252 -1.88 7.27 19.63
CA HIS A 252 -3.15 7.95 19.95
C HIS A 252 -4.25 7.65 18.95
N ASP A 253 -4.15 6.53 18.22
CA ASP A 253 -5.22 6.07 17.33
C ASP A 253 -6.44 5.63 18.15
N GLN A 254 -7.52 6.42 18.08
CA GLN A 254 -8.76 6.19 18.83
C GLN A 254 -9.77 5.34 18.05
N LEU A 255 -9.59 5.18 16.73
CA LEU A 255 -10.46 4.38 15.87
C LEU A 255 -9.98 2.93 15.78
N VAL A 256 -8.66 2.73 15.68
CA VAL A 256 -8.03 1.41 15.55
C VAL A 256 -6.97 1.28 16.63
N ALA A 257 -7.41 1.01 17.85
CA ALA A 257 -6.54 0.95 19.03
C ALA A 257 -5.29 0.09 18.78
N VAL A 258 -4.12 0.70 18.94
CA VAL A 258 -2.83 0.13 18.50
C VAL A 258 -2.49 -1.17 19.24
N ASP A 259 -2.79 -1.27 20.53
CA ASP A 259 -2.49 -2.44 21.36
C ASP A 259 -3.32 -3.67 20.98
N LYS A 260 -4.50 -3.48 20.38
CA LYS A 260 -5.42 -4.51 19.90
C LYS A 260 -5.20 -4.85 18.42
N ASN A 261 -4.74 -3.90 17.63
CA ASN A 261 -4.55 -4.02 16.17
C ASN A 261 -3.06 -4.09 15.79
N ALA A 262 -2.46 -3.00 15.34
CA ALA A 262 -1.10 -2.98 14.77
C ALA A 262 -0.04 -3.56 15.73
N GLY A 263 -0.05 -3.20 16.99
CA GLY A 263 0.88 -3.72 17.98
C GLY A 263 0.66 -5.20 18.30
N ALA A 264 -0.61 -5.64 18.35
CA ALA A 264 -0.92 -7.07 18.50
C ALA A 264 -0.54 -7.86 17.24
N LEU A 265 -0.78 -7.30 16.06
CA LEU A 265 -0.42 -7.87 14.76
C LEU A 265 1.09 -8.10 14.67
N ALA A 266 1.90 -7.07 14.98
CA ALA A 266 3.37 -7.17 14.96
C ALA A 266 3.92 -8.29 15.85
N ARG A 267 3.27 -8.54 17.00
CA ARG A 267 3.64 -9.66 17.91
C ARG A 267 3.14 -11.03 17.45
N LYS A 268 2.13 -11.10 16.60
CA LYS A 268 1.53 -12.36 16.12
C LYS A 268 2.15 -12.86 14.82
N LEU A 269 2.56 -11.98 13.94
CA LEU A 269 3.24 -12.31 12.69
C LEU A 269 4.56 -13.02 12.96
N THR A 270 4.87 -14.04 12.17
CA THR A 270 6.07 -14.88 12.31
C THR A 270 7.24 -14.40 11.44
N ASN A 271 6.97 -13.53 10.48
CA ASN A 271 7.96 -12.95 9.56
C ASN A 271 8.74 -11.76 10.16
N HIS A 272 8.56 -11.48 11.47
CA HIS A 272 9.24 -10.38 12.17
C HIS A 272 9.08 -9.03 11.46
N PRO A 273 7.88 -8.48 11.38
CA PRO A 273 7.63 -7.24 10.64
C PRO A 273 8.38 -6.06 11.26
N ASP A 274 8.80 -5.13 10.42
CA ASP A 274 9.25 -3.82 10.87
C ASP A 274 8.04 -3.05 11.41
N PHE A 275 8.10 -2.58 12.66
CA PHE A 275 7.01 -1.86 13.31
C PHE A 275 7.45 -0.46 13.75
N ARG A 276 6.70 0.54 13.32
CA ARG A 276 6.91 1.97 13.62
C ARG A 276 5.71 2.51 14.38
N LEU A 277 5.93 2.87 15.63
CA LEU A 277 4.93 3.53 16.48
C LEU A 277 5.19 5.03 16.47
N LEU A 278 4.21 5.82 16.04
CA LEU A 278 4.28 7.27 15.89
C LEU A 278 3.73 7.95 17.17
N PRO A 279 4.56 8.61 17.97
CA PRO A 279 4.13 9.24 19.20
C PRO A 279 3.11 10.37 18.96
N GLY A 280 2.01 10.37 19.70
CA GLY A 280 0.94 11.37 19.66
C GLY A 280 0.05 11.29 18.40
N ALA A 281 0.40 10.47 17.41
CA ALA A 281 -0.33 10.41 16.15
C ALA A 281 -1.65 9.65 16.29
N GLY A 282 -2.72 10.19 15.68
CA GLY A 282 -4.03 9.58 15.55
C GLY A 282 -4.19 8.80 14.25
N HIS A 283 -5.40 8.27 14.03
CA HIS A 283 -5.71 7.43 12.86
C HIS A 283 -5.47 8.14 11.52
N PHE A 284 -5.93 9.39 11.40
CA PHE A 284 -5.93 10.14 10.15
C PHE A 284 -4.57 10.77 9.81
N VAL A 285 -3.54 10.58 10.64
CA VAL A 285 -2.18 11.08 10.35
C VAL A 285 -1.62 10.51 9.03
N PHE A 286 -2.08 9.35 8.60
CA PHE A 286 -1.64 8.68 7.37
C PHE A 286 -2.30 9.22 6.09
N MET A 287 -3.35 10.03 6.22
CA MET A 287 -3.93 10.74 5.08
C MET A 287 -3.01 11.91 4.69
N SER A 288 -2.90 12.17 3.39
CA SER A 288 -2.07 13.25 2.85
C SER A 288 -2.28 14.58 3.59
N PRO A 289 -1.25 15.39 3.79
CA PRO A 289 -1.39 16.71 4.38
C PRO A 289 -2.48 17.52 3.69
N CYS A 290 -3.38 18.08 4.49
CA CYS A 290 -4.54 18.79 3.97
C CYS A 290 -4.21 20.19 3.48
N THR A 291 -4.83 20.62 2.38
CA THR A 291 -4.90 22.01 1.99
C THR A 291 -5.79 22.80 2.96
N ASP A 292 -5.71 24.14 2.96
CA ASP A 292 -6.56 24.99 3.79
C ASP A 292 -8.05 24.78 3.46
N GLU A 293 -8.39 24.54 2.19
CA GLU A 293 -9.75 24.23 1.76
C GLU A 293 -10.24 22.91 2.38
N GLN A 294 -9.44 21.86 2.37
CA GLN A 294 -9.77 20.56 2.99
C GLN A 294 -9.88 20.68 4.50
N ARG A 295 -8.97 21.43 5.14
CA ARG A 295 -9.00 21.68 6.58
C ARG A 295 -10.27 22.39 7.01
N ALA A 296 -10.75 23.35 6.22
CA ALA A 296 -11.99 24.04 6.48
C ALA A 296 -13.23 23.15 6.30
N LYS A 297 -13.21 22.23 5.32
CA LYS A 297 -14.35 21.33 5.01
C LYS A 297 -14.43 20.10 5.91
N SER A 298 -13.28 19.57 6.29
CA SER A 298 -13.16 18.28 7.02
C SER A 298 -12.13 18.38 8.14
N PRO A 299 -12.34 19.25 9.14
CA PRO A 299 -11.35 19.49 10.20
C PRO A 299 -10.98 18.20 10.96
N ALA A 300 -11.94 17.30 11.17
CA ALA A 300 -11.69 16.04 11.87
C ALA A 300 -10.65 15.12 11.18
N LEU A 301 -10.54 15.18 9.86
CA LEU A 301 -9.54 14.41 9.10
C LEU A 301 -8.20 15.11 9.00
N CYS A 302 -8.18 16.42 9.19
CA CYS A 302 -7.05 17.30 8.91
C CYS A 302 -6.36 17.86 10.15
N THR A 303 -6.90 17.62 11.36
CA THR A 303 -6.36 18.15 12.61
C THR A 303 -5.69 17.05 13.40
N ASP A 304 -4.40 17.21 13.64
CA ASP A 304 -3.61 16.34 14.49
C ASP A 304 -3.52 16.88 15.91
N ALA A 305 -3.12 16.04 16.85
CA ALA A 305 -2.84 16.46 18.22
C ALA A 305 -1.67 17.46 18.26
N ALA A 306 -1.62 18.29 19.31
CA ALA A 306 -0.55 19.25 19.48
C ALA A 306 0.83 18.56 19.51
N GLY A 307 1.76 19.04 18.70
CA GLY A 307 3.11 18.52 18.58
C GLY A 307 3.28 17.40 17.54
N VAL A 308 2.21 16.96 16.87
CA VAL A 308 2.29 16.01 15.75
C VAL A 308 2.58 16.78 14.46
N ASP A 309 3.70 16.48 13.83
CA ASP A 309 4.12 17.01 12.52
C ASP A 309 3.75 16.00 11.42
N ARG A 310 2.54 16.14 10.86
CA ARG A 310 2.06 15.25 9.77
C ARG A 310 2.97 15.31 8.55
N GLU A 311 3.47 16.48 8.17
CA GLU A 311 4.35 16.63 7.00
C GLU A 311 5.68 15.90 7.20
N GLY A 312 6.30 16.06 8.38
CA GLY A 312 7.50 15.33 8.76
C GLY A 312 7.28 13.82 8.81
N ILE A 313 6.16 13.36 9.38
CA ILE A 313 5.78 11.94 9.41
C ILE A 313 5.62 11.39 7.99
N HIS A 314 4.94 12.11 7.09
CA HIS A 314 4.77 11.69 5.69
C HIS A 314 6.10 11.64 4.95
N HIS A 315 6.98 12.63 5.16
CA HIS A 315 8.32 12.62 4.57
C HIS A 315 9.09 11.35 4.97
N ASP A 316 9.08 10.98 6.25
CA ASP A 316 9.81 9.81 6.75
C ASP A 316 9.17 8.49 6.31
N LEU A 317 7.83 8.38 6.39
CA LEU A 317 7.05 7.24 5.88
C LEU A 317 7.34 6.98 4.40
N ILE A 318 7.26 8.01 3.56
CA ILE A 318 7.50 7.93 2.11
C ILE A 318 8.92 7.46 1.81
N ASN A 319 9.91 7.96 2.56
CA ASN A 319 11.29 7.57 2.35
C ASN A 319 11.56 6.14 2.81
N GLU A 320 11.00 5.73 3.94
CA GLU A 320 11.13 4.35 4.43
C GLU A 320 10.37 3.36 3.55
N ALA A 321 9.13 3.66 3.17
CA ALA A 321 8.33 2.85 2.25
C ALA A 321 9.05 2.64 0.91
N GLY A 322 9.66 3.69 0.35
CA GLY A 322 10.42 3.59 -0.89
C GLY A 322 11.64 2.66 -0.78
N ARG A 323 12.37 2.72 0.33
CA ARG A 323 13.48 1.78 0.60
C ARG A 323 12.97 0.37 0.80
N PHE A 324 11.97 0.20 1.67
CA PHE A 324 11.36 -1.09 1.99
C PHE A 324 10.90 -1.83 0.72
N PHE A 325 10.12 -1.19 -0.14
CA PHE A 325 9.66 -1.83 -1.37
C PHE A 325 10.80 -2.08 -2.37
N ALA A 326 11.80 -1.19 -2.45
CA ALA A 326 12.95 -1.40 -3.31
C ALA A 326 13.80 -2.61 -2.85
N ASP A 327 13.93 -2.82 -1.55
CA ASP A 327 14.67 -3.95 -0.97
C ASP A 327 13.88 -5.26 -1.11
N ALA A 328 12.54 -5.21 -0.94
CA ALA A 328 11.69 -6.39 -0.97
C ALA A 328 11.31 -6.86 -2.39
N LEU A 329 11.13 -5.93 -3.33
CA LEU A 329 10.64 -6.21 -4.69
C LEU A 329 11.70 -6.05 -5.77
N GLY A 330 12.78 -5.34 -5.48
CA GLY A 330 13.77 -4.93 -6.47
C GLY A 330 13.61 -3.46 -6.88
N SER A 331 14.65 -2.95 -7.55
CA SER A 331 14.68 -1.58 -8.07
C SER A 331 14.30 -1.58 -9.56
N PRO A 332 13.76 -0.46 -10.08
CA PRO A 332 13.41 -0.34 -11.50
C PRO A 332 14.53 -0.82 -12.42
N SER A 333 14.25 -1.73 -13.32
CA SER A 333 15.23 -2.23 -14.29
C SER A 333 15.14 -1.45 -15.60
N HIS A 334 16.27 -0.92 -16.07
CA HIS A 334 16.37 -0.25 -17.37
C HIS A 334 16.64 -1.26 -18.52
N SER A 335 16.74 -2.57 -18.22
CA SER A 335 17.07 -3.62 -19.19
C SER A 335 15.80 -4.27 -19.72
N GLY A 336 15.33 -3.85 -20.90
CA GLY A 336 14.25 -4.58 -21.58
C GLY A 336 13.68 -3.99 -22.86
N LEU A 337 14.02 -2.77 -23.25
CA LEU A 337 13.65 -2.21 -24.54
C LEU A 337 14.87 -2.08 -25.45
N GLN A 338 15.52 -3.21 -25.76
CA GLN A 338 16.34 -3.24 -26.97
C GLN A 338 15.37 -3.17 -28.15
N THR A 339 15.33 -1.99 -28.76
CA THR A 339 14.75 -1.76 -30.08
C THR A 339 15.20 -2.85 -31.04
N THR A 340 14.29 -3.69 -31.50
CA THR A 340 14.43 -4.37 -32.79
C THR A 340 14.26 -3.31 -33.89
N ALA A 341 15.27 -2.46 -34.01
CA ALA A 341 15.52 -1.67 -35.19
C ALA A 341 16.60 -2.40 -35.97
N ASN A 342 16.21 -3.38 -36.77
CA ASN A 342 16.94 -3.80 -38.01
C ASN A 342 16.15 -4.90 -38.70
N GLN A 343 15.39 -4.57 -39.69
CA GLN A 343 15.52 -5.00 -41.12
C GLN A 343 14.29 -4.56 -41.88
#